data_a99ae8bc8989e9fb4350e3926c14ec61
#
_entry.id   a99ae8bc8989e9fb4350e3926c14ec61
#
_cell.length_a   1.000
_cell.length_b   1.000
_cell.length_c   1.000
_cell.angle_alpha   90.00
_cell.angle_beta   90.00
_cell.angle_gamma   90.00
#
_symmetry.space_group_name_H-M   'P 1'
#
loop_
_entity.id
_entity.type
_entity.pdbx_description
1 polymer ?
#
loop_
_entity_poly.entity_id
_entity_poly.type
_entity_poly.pdbx_seq_one_letter_code
_entity_poly.pdbx_strand_id
1 'polypeptide(L)'
;MMTLPQIPNLAEAPDLSDTEGCIQCQMGSKLVLFITGNCHWQCDYCPLSETRRDIDWMFANERRCETFDEVIEEARAMRATGAGITGGDPLMARERTLEGISRLKSEFGPGFHLHMYTSIPFNPELAIEFADAGLDEIRFHLLGLDAERYRSTISACSDSGILTGVEIPCEPDKREELLSLLEELRSFDISFMNLNELEITVGNHENMELRRFNLSTEITAGASGSNELALDMKSRVNAAEQGLQDPLDGDSREPYGFHLKFCTAVFKDAGQLRRRFLRRGESTISPHEVLTEDGTLIFGAIDADEGSKDDWISEIAQETGLPRRFLLWDDENDRIEMPLVIAEDIADEIEDPVFMIEVLPTHERTEVTAVRLNGFEEE
;
A
#
# COMPACT_ATOMS: atom_id res chain seq x y z
N MET A 1 5.61 30.59 -5.41
CA MET A 1 6.19 29.56 -6.28
C MET A 1 5.89 28.25 -5.58
N MET A 2 4.87 27.50 -6.01
CA MET A 2 4.57 26.18 -5.42
C MET A 2 5.77 25.28 -5.73
N THR A 3 6.44 24.80 -4.69
CA THR A 3 7.42 23.72 -4.85
C THR A 3 6.67 22.43 -5.11
N LEU A 4 6.88 21.82 -6.26
CA LEU A 4 6.35 20.48 -6.52
C LEU A 4 6.80 19.52 -5.41
N PRO A 5 5.92 18.62 -4.93
CA PRO A 5 6.33 17.61 -3.97
C PRO A 5 7.47 16.78 -4.58
N GLN A 6 8.51 16.55 -3.77
CA GLN A 6 9.63 15.73 -4.22
C GLN A 6 9.14 14.29 -4.31
N ILE A 7 9.20 13.70 -5.50
CA ILE A 7 8.98 12.26 -5.69
C ILE A 7 10.06 11.53 -4.91
N PRO A 8 9.71 10.55 -4.07
CA PRO A 8 10.68 9.79 -3.30
C PRO A 8 11.75 9.17 -4.20
N ASN A 9 13.00 9.37 -3.83
CA ASN A 9 14.10 8.71 -4.52
C ASN A 9 14.06 7.19 -4.20
N LEU A 10 13.77 6.36 -5.20
CA LEU A 10 13.72 4.91 -5.03
C LEU A 10 15.05 4.28 -4.61
N ALA A 11 16.17 4.96 -4.82
CA ALA A 11 17.49 4.53 -4.36
C ALA A 11 17.74 4.84 -2.88
N GLU A 12 16.90 5.63 -2.20
CA GLU A 12 17.05 5.89 -0.78
C GLU A 12 16.79 4.62 0.03
N ALA A 13 17.75 4.33 0.92
CA ALA A 13 17.60 3.26 1.89
C ALA A 13 16.45 3.59 2.88
N PRO A 14 15.76 2.58 3.42
CA PRO A 14 14.76 2.81 4.46
C PRO A 14 15.39 3.43 5.69
N ASP A 15 14.60 4.20 6.46
CA ASP A 15 15.03 4.70 7.76
C ASP A 15 15.07 3.53 8.76
N LEU A 16 16.27 3.12 9.13
CA LEU A 16 16.50 1.99 10.05
C LEU A 16 16.13 2.32 11.51
N SER A 17 15.77 3.55 11.83
CA SER A 17 15.21 3.91 13.14
C SER A 17 13.71 3.59 13.24
N ASP A 18 13.06 3.32 12.11
CA ASP A 18 11.67 2.90 12.07
C ASP A 18 11.48 1.44 12.53
N THR A 19 10.22 1.05 12.79
CA THR A 19 9.89 -0.36 13.07
C THR A 19 10.10 -1.23 11.84
N GLU A 20 10.29 -2.54 12.04
CA GLU A 20 10.44 -3.50 10.94
C GLU A 20 9.27 -3.43 9.96
N GLY A 21 8.03 -3.27 10.48
CA GLY A 21 6.84 -3.07 9.66
C GLY A 21 6.96 -1.85 8.73
N CYS A 22 7.48 -0.74 9.23
CA CYS A 22 7.70 0.48 8.45
C CYS A 22 8.85 0.34 7.45
N ILE A 23 9.96 -0.28 7.86
CA ILE A 23 11.11 -0.55 6.98
C ILE A 23 10.68 -1.36 5.76
N GLN A 24 9.96 -2.47 5.98
CA GLN A 24 9.46 -3.31 4.90
C GLN A 24 8.42 -2.59 4.01
N CYS A 25 7.56 -1.73 4.58
CA CYS A 25 6.67 -0.87 3.80
C CYS A 25 7.48 0.07 2.89
N GLN A 26 8.52 0.72 3.41
CA GLN A 26 9.40 1.59 2.62
C GLN A 26 10.08 0.84 1.47
N MET A 27 10.42 -0.43 1.67
CA MET A 27 11.02 -1.30 0.66
C MET A 27 10.02 -1.83 -0.38
N GLY A 28 8.72 -1.58 -0.22
CA GLY A 28 7.66 -2.18 -1.05
C GLY A 28 7.57 -3.70 -0.90
N SER A 29 8.10 -4.26 0.19
CA SER A 29 8.15 -5.71 0.42
C SER A 29 7.04 -6.24 1.33
N LYS A 30 6.13 -5.38 1.78
CA LYS A 30 4.95 -5.76 2.56
C LYS A 30 3.77 -6.06 1.65
N LEU A 31 3.21 -7.27 1.80
CA LEU A 31 1.87 -7.58 1.28
C LEU A 31 0.83 -6.76 2.08
N VAL A 32 -0.15 -6.19 1.40
CA VAL A 32 -1.33 -5.61 2.04
C VAL A 32 -2.42 -6.68 2.07
N LEU A 33 -2.67 -7.24 3.24
CA LEU A 33 -3.73 -8.22 3.45
C LEU A 33 -4.97 -7.54 4.02
N PHE A 34 -5.93 -7.28 3.15
CA PHE A 34 -7.23 -6.74 3.51
C PHE A 34 -8.17 -7.90 3.87
N ILE A 35 -8.47 -8.06 5.16
CA ILE A 35 -9.19 -9.24 5.68
C ILE A 35 -10.71 -9.15 5.45
N THR A 36 -11.28 -7.96 5.60
CA THR A 36 -12.72 -7.70 5.46
C THR A 36 -12.97 -6.21 5.26
N GLY A 37 -14.02 -5.83 4.55
CA GLY A 37 -14.48 -4.45 4.48
C GLY A 37 -15.38 -4.03 5.63
N ASN A 38 -15.81 -4.97 6.48
CA ASN A 38 -16.65 -4.67 7.62
C ASN A 38 -15.87 -3.84 8.66
N CYS A 39 -16.53 -2.81 9.19
CA CYS A 39 -16.00 -2.00 10.28
C CYS A 39 -17.13 -1.69 11.28
N HIS A 40 -16.80 -1.59 12.56
CA HIS A 40 -17.74 -1.23 13.61
C HIS A 40 -17.93 0.28 13.74
N TRP A 41 -17.14 1.07 13.01
CA TRP A 41 -17.13 2.54 13.06
C TRP A 41 -17.10 3.15 11.66
N GLN A 42 -17.64 4.36 11.56
CA GLN A 42 -17.64 5.13 10.32
C GLN A 42 -16.84 6.43 10.54
N CYS A 43 -15.53 6.38 10.26
CA CYS A 43 -14.70 7.57 10.29
C CYS A 43 -15.03 8.44 9.06
N ASP A 44 -15.22 9.74 9.27
CA ASP A 44 -15.49 10.70 8.19
C ASP A 44 -14.31 10.87 7.21
N TYR A 45 -13.08 10.61 7.69
CA TYR A 45 -11.85 10.63 6.89
C TYR A 45 -11.49 9.28 6.28
N CYS A 46 -12.30 8.23 6.44
CA CYS A 46 -11.95 6.89 5.95
C CYS A 46 -11.73 6.90 4.43
N PRO A 47 -10.51 6.54 3.92
CA PRO A 47 -10.19 6.61 2.52
C PRO A 47 -10.72 5.39 1.74
N LEU A 48 -11.35 4.43 2.41
CA LEU A 48 -11.78 3.18 1.82
C LEU A 48 -12.83 3.40 0.74
N SER A 49 -12.63 2.79 -0.42
CA SER A 49 -13.56 2.87 -1.55
C SER A 49 -14.91 2.20 -1.23
N GLU A 50 -15.99 2.65 -1.87
CA GLU A 50 -17.32 2.06 -1.75
C GLU A 50 -17.34 0.59 -2.18
N THR A 51 -16.49 0.19 -3.11
CA THR A 51 -16.37 -1.19 -3.58
C THR A 51 -15.74 -2.15 -2.57
N ARG A 52 -15.16 -1.63 -1.51
CA ARG A 52 -14.54 -2.42 -0.42
C ARG A 52 -15.22 -2.20 0.93
N ARG A 53 -15.88 -1.06 1.13
CA ARG A 53 -16.53 -0.71 2.40
C ARG A 53 -17.76 -1.59 2.64
N ASP A 54 -17.91 -2.11 3.85
CA ASP A 54 -19.03 -2.95 4.30
C ASP A 54 -19.23 -4.23 3.46
N ILE A 55 -18.21 -4.68 2.74
CA ILE A 55 -18.22 -5.90 1.95
C ILE A 55 -17.25 -6.90 2.58
N ASP A 56 -17.74 -8.09 2.91
CA ASP A 56 -16.91 -9.14 3.55
C ASP A 56 -16.08 -9.92 2.52
N TRP A 57 -15.21 -9.21 1.83
CA TRP A 57 -14.23 -9.77 0.89
C TRP A 57 -12.82 -9.62 1.44
N MET A 58 -11.96 -10.57 1.05
CA MET A 58 -10.53 -10.54 1.32
C MET A 58 -9.77 -10.13 0.07
N PHE A 59 -8.71 -9.32 0.25
CA PHE A 59 -7.80 -8.94 -0.84
C PHE A 59 -6.35 -9.10 -0.38
N ALA A 60 -5.52 -9.57 -1.31
CA ALA A 60 -4.06 -9.55 -1.20
C ALA A 60 -3.55 -8.49 -2.20
N ASN A 61 -3.10 -7.36 -1.73
CA ASN A 61 -2.88 -6.16 -2.53
C ASN A 61 -4.16 -5.77 -3.30
N GLU A 62 -4.13 -5.82 -4.64
CA GLU A 62 -5.27 -5.54 -5.51
C GLU A 62 -6.11 -6.80 -5.78
N ARG A 63 -5.53 -8.01 -5.69
CA ARG A 63 -6.16 -9.29 -5.99
C ARG A 63 -7.24 -9.62 -4.97
N ARG A 64 -8.49 -9.82 -5.45
CA ARG A 64 -9.54 -10.42 -4.63
C ARG A 64 -9.22 -11.90 -4.38
N CYS A 65 -9.28 -12.33 -3.11
CA CYS A 65 -8.98 -13.68 -2.69
C CYS A 65 -10.17 -14.32 -1.98
N GLU A 66 -10.43 -15.58 -2.28
CA GLU A 66 -11.44 -16.39 -1.58
C GLU A 66 -10.79 -17.31 -0.55
N THR A 67 -9.51 -17.61 -0.73
CA THR A 67 -8.71 -18.53 0.09
C THR A 67 -7.37 -17.92 0.51
N PHE A 68 -6.79 -18.44 1.57
CA PHE A 68 -5.43 -18.06 1.95
C PHE A 68 -4.35 -18.61 1.02
N ASP A 69 -4.64 -19.64 0.22
CA ASP A 69 -3.70 -20.14 -0.79
C ASP A 69 -3.47 -19.06 -1.87
N GLU A 70 -4.53 -18.36 -2.30
CA GLU A 70 -4.43 -17.22 -3.22
C GLU A 70 -3.67 -16.04 -2.61
N VAL A 71 -3.85 -15.77 -1.30
CA VAL A 71 -3.04 -14.78 -0.56
C VAL A 71 -1.56 -15.15 -0.57
N ILE A 72 -1.25 -16.42 -0.34
CA ILE A 72 0.12 -16.95 -0.35
C ILE A 72 0.74 -16.85 -1.76
N GLU A 73 -0.04 -17.15 -2.79
CA GLU A 73 0.41 -17.00 -4.20
C GLU A 73 0.78 -15.54 -4.49
N GLU A 74 -0.05 -14.58 -4.11
CA GLU A 74 0.24 -13.16 -4.30
C GLU A 74 1.47 -12.71 -3.48
N ALA A 75 1.60 -13.18 -2.24
CA ALA A 75 2.78 -12.91 -1.42
C ALA A 75 4.08 -13.43 -2.07
N ARG A 76 4.03 -14.62 -2.70
CA ARG A 76 5.15 -15.17 -3.47
C ARG A 76 5.41 -14.37 -4.74
N ALA A 77 4.36 -13.99 -5.48
CA ALA A 77 4.45 -13.24 -6.72
C ALA A 77 5.17 -11.89 -6.54
N MET A 78 4.95 -11.20 -5.42
CA MET A 78 5.66 -9.96 -5.10
C MET A 78 6.93 -10.16 -4.26
N ARG A 79 7.34 -11.40 -3.97
CA ARG A 79 8.46 -11.72 -3.07
C ARG A 79 8.34 -11.00 -1.72
N ALA A 80 7.16 -11.08 -1.10
CA ALA A 80 6.89 -10.43 0.17
C ALA A 80 7.82 -10.94 1.27
N THR A 81 8.24 -10.02 2.15
CA THR A 81 9.00 -10.34 3.37
C THR A 81 8.15 -10.22 4.63
N GLY A 82 6.91 -9.78 4.49
CA GLY A 82 5.93 -9.64 5.54
C GLY A 82 4.58 -9.20 5.00
N ALA A 83 3.59 -9.07 5.88
CA ALA A 83 2.28 -8.54 5.55
C ALA A 83 1.77 -7.51 6.56
N GLY A 84 1.01 -6.53 6.07
CA GLY A 84 0.21 -5.63 6.88
C GLY A 84 -1.25 -6.08 6.80
N ILE A 85 -1.83 -6.48 7.91
CA ILE A 85 -3.21 -6.94 8.02
C ILE A 85 -4.11 -5.76 8.32
N THR A 86 -5.01 -5.47 7.39
CA THR A 86 -5.88 -4.30 7.40
C THR A 86 -7.30 -4.66 6.94
N GLY A 87 -8.13 -3.65 6.69
CA GLY A 87 -9.48 -3.83 6.20
C GLY A 87 -10.36 -2.63 6.55
N GLY A 88 -11.64 -2.90 6.81
CA GLY A 88 -12.47 -2.07 7.65
C GLY A 88 -11.88 -2.11 9.08
N ASP A 89 -12.11 -3.23 9.77
CA ASP A 89 -11.33 -3.58 10.97
C ASP A 89 -11.13 -5.11 11.02
N PRO A 90 -9.90 -5.62 11.09
CA PRO A 90 -9.61 -7.06 11.11
C PRO A 90 -10.32 -7.83 12.23
N LEU A 91 -10.62 -7.19 13.36
CA LEU A 91 -11.35 -7.83 14.46
C LEU A 91 -12.83 -8.10 14.16
N MET A 92 -13.39 -7.48 13.11
CA MET A 92 -14.73 -7.83 12.63
C MET A 92 -14.75 -9.22 11.96
N ALA A 93 -13.58 -9.75 11.57
CA ALA A 93 -13.39 -11.10 11.05
C ALA A 93 -12.27 -11.82 11.83
N ARG A 94 -12.38 -11.83 13.18
CA ARG A 94 -11.34 -12.30 14.12
C ARG A 94 -10.77 -13.68 13.76
N GLU A 95 -11.62 -14.66 13.50
CA GLU A 95 -11.18 -16.03 13.22
C GLU A 95 -10.36 -16.09 11.92
N ARG A 96 -10.82 -15.39 10.88
CA ARG A 96 -10.09 -15.25 9.62
C ARG A 96 -8.76 -14.53 9.82
N THR A 97 -8.71 -13.53 10.67
CA THR A 97 -7.48 -12.78 10.99
C THR A 97 -6.45 -13.70 11.66
N LEU A 98 -6.85 -14.46 12.68
CA LEU A 98 -5.99 -15.44 13.38
C LEU A 98 -5.51 -16.55 12.42
N GLU A 99 -6.41 -17.06 11.57
CA GLU A 99 -6.06 -18.04 10.55
C GLU A 99 -5.02 -17.46 9.57
N GLY A 100 -5.23 -16.22 9.08
CA GLY A 100 -4.30 -15.54 8.17
C GLY A 100 -2.90 -15.38 8.76
N ILE A 101 -2.80 -14.96 10.03
CA ILE A 101 -1.53 -14.85 10.74
C ILE A 101 -0.84 -16.22 10.80
N SER A 102 -1.54 -17.25 11.26
CA SER A 102 -1.01 -18.59 11.41
C SER A 102 -0.59 -19.21 10.06
N ARG A 103 -1.40 -19.03 9.01
CA ARG A 103 -1.12 -19.52 7.65
C ARG A 103 0.13 -18.87 7.06
N LEU A 104 0.27 -17.54 7.16
CA LEU A 104 1.42 -16.82 6.66
C LEU A 104 2.70 -17.17 7.42
N LYS A 105 2.65 -17.30 8.74
CA LYS A 105 3.79 -17.78 9.55
C LYS A 105 4.18 -19.22 9.23
N SER A 106 3.20 -20.08 9.06
CA SER A 106 3.45 -21.48 8.69
C SER A 106 4.14 -21.61 7.33
N GLU A 107 3.73 -20.80 6.35
CA GLU A 107 4.24 -20.84 4.98
C GLU A 107 5.63 -20.22 4.84
N PHE A 108 5.82 -19.02 5.40
CA PHE A 108 7.01 -18.20 5.17
C PHE A 108 8.01 -18.24 6.34
N GLY A 109 7.62 -18.85 7.44
CA GLY A 109 8.45 -18.96 8.65
C GLY A 109 8.36 -17.75 9.58
N PRO A 110 9.02 -17.85 10.76
CA PRO A 110 8.92 -16.83 11.82
C PRO A 110 9.49 -15.46 11.44
N GLY A 111 10.39 -15.40 10.47
CA GLY A 111 10.97 -14.14 9.98
C GLY A 111 10.05 -13.33 9.05
N PHE A 112 8.90 -13.88 8.65
CA PHE A 112 7.92 -13.15 7.86
C PHE A 112 7.15 -12.21 8.77
N HIS A 113 7.48 -10.90 8.74
CA HIS A 113 6.96 -9.93 9.70
C HIS A 113 5.49 -9.58 9.46
N LEU A 114 4.65 -9.77 10.48
CA LEU A 114 3.22 -9.46 10.43
C LEU A 114 2.87 -8.29 11.35
N HIS A 115 2.26 -7.25 10.78
CA HIS A 115 1.62 -6.23 11.59
C HIS A 115 0.12 -6.14 11.29
N MET A 116 -0.66 -5.69 12.27
CA MET A 116 -2.11 -5.55 12.17
C MET A 116 -2.56 -4.17 12.63
N TYR A 117 -3.59 -3.64 11.98
CA TYR A 117 -4.30 -2.43 12.39
C TYR A 117 -5.61 -2.79 13.06
N THR A 118 -5.99 -2.10 14.12
CA THR A 118 -7.33 -2.19 14.70
C THR A 118 -7.73 -0.93 15.46
N SER A 119 -9.01 -0.64 15.45
CA SER A 119 -9.63 0.42 16.26
C SER A 119 -10.52 -0.17 17.39
N ILE A 120 -10.51 -1.50 17.56
CA ILE A 120 -11.30 -2.20 18.56
C ILE A 120 -10.40 -2.59 19.72
N PRO A 121 -10.67 -2.06 20.95
CA PRO A 121 -10.04 -2.60 22.16
C PRO A 121 -10.51 -4.03 22.42
N PHE A 122 -9.64 -4.88 22.95
CA PHE A 122 -9.94 -6.27 23.25
C PHE A 122 -9.30 -6.71 24.58
N ASN A 123 -9.68 -7.90 25.04
CA ASN A 123 -9.23 -8.46 26.30
C ASN A 123 -7.80 -9.05 26.21
N PRO A 124 -7.11 -9.25 27.35
CA PRO A 124 -5.75 -9.80 27.39
C PRO A 124 -5.63 -11.21 26.77
N GLU A 125 -6.68 -12.03 26.87
CA GLU A 125 -6.67 -13.38 26.30
C GLU A 125 -6.49 -13.34 24.78
N LEU A 126 -7.10 -12.37 24.10
CA LEU A 126 -6.94 -12.21 22.65
C LEU A 126 -5.54 -11.70 22.29
N ALA A 127 -4.90 -10.90 23.14
CA ALA A 127 -3.50 -10.50 22.92
C ALA A 127 -2.57 -11.73 22.92
N ILE A 128 -2.79 -12.66 23.84
CA ILE A 128 -2.06 -13.94 23.89
C ILE A 128 -2.33 -14.77 22.63
N GLU A 129 -3.59 -14.88 22.19
CA GLU A 129 -3.94 -15.61 20.97
C GLU A 129 -3.23 -15.05 19.73
N PHE A 130 -3.13 -13.72 19.61
CA PHE A 130 -2.40 -13.08 18.51
C PHE A 130 -0.89 -13.32 18.59
N ALA A 131 -0.31 -13.24 19.79
CA ALA A 131 1.11 -13.54 20.00
C ALA A 131 1.43 -15.01 19.66
N ASP A 132 0.61 -15.95 20.12
CA ASP A 132 0.75 -17.38 19.83
C ASP A 132 0.57 -17.71 18.34
N ALA A 133 -0.32 -16.98 17.64
CA ALA A 133 -0.48 -17.07 16.19
C ALA A 133 0.75 -16.51 15.43
N GLY A 134 1.55 -15.67 16.06
CA GLY A 134 2.78 -15.10 15.51
C GLY A 134 2.66 -13.65 15.03
N LEU A 135 1.74 -12.85 15.55
CA LEU A 135 1.68 -11.41 15.27
C LEU A 135 2.89 -10.71 15.89
N ASP A 136 3.65 -9.97 15.06
CA ASP A 136 4.87 -9.28 15.50
C ASP A 136 4.60 -7.85 15.99
N GLU A 137 3.65 -7.15 15.35
CA GLU A 137 3.39 -5.72 15.60
C GLU A 137 1.89 -5.42 15.51
N ILE A 138 1.38 -4.55 16.39
CA ILE A 138 0.00 -4.07 16.37
C ILE A 138 -0.04 -2.54 16.39
N ARG A 139 -0.94 -1.97 15.59
CA ARG A 139 -1.14 -0.53 15.42
C ARG A 139 -2.56 -0.16 15.78
N PHE A 140 -2.72 0.57 16.87
CA PHE A 140 -4.01 1.03 17.32
C PHE A 140 -4.41 2.33 16.63
N HIS A 141 -5.58 2.30 16.01
CA HIS A 141 -6.26 3.49 15.53
C HIS A 141 -7.16 4.01 16.64
N LEU A 142 -6.75 5.11 17.29
CA LEU A 142 -7.44 5.65 18.46
C LEU A 142 -8.67 6.46 18.04
N LEU A 143 -9.85 5.85 18.10
CA LEU A 143 -11.10 6.52 17.77
C LEU A 143 -11.37 7.70 18.70
N GLY A 144 -11.64 8.87 18.13
CA GLY A 144 -11.88 10.10 18.88
C GLY A 144 -10.66 10.60 19.66
N LEU A 145 -9.45 10.11 19.36
CA LEU A 145 -8.21 10.38 20.08
C LEU A 145 -8.24 10.01 21.58
N ASP A 146 -9.15 9.10 21.97
CA ASP A 146 -9.32 8.61 23.34
C ASP A 146 -8.36 7.44 23.61
N ALA A 147 -7.11 7.76 24.01
CA ALA A 147 -6.08 6.75 24.30
C ALA A 147 -6.42 5.88 25.51
N GLU A 148 -7.08 6.45 26.52
CA GLU A 148 -7.37 5.73 27.77
C GLU A 148 -8.26 4.49 27.52
N ARG A 149 -9.15 4.56 26.56
CA ARG A 149 -9.99 3.43 26.13
C ARG A 149 -9.16 2.20 25.71
N TYR A 150 -7.93 2.40 25.24
CA TYR A 150 -7.06 1.35 24.72
C TYR A 150 -5.97 0.92 25.70
N ARG A 151 -5.80 1.58 26.84
CA ARG A 151 -4.71 1.37 27.79
C ARG A 151 -4.51 -0.10 28.17
N SER A 152 -5.57 -0.78 28.58
CA SER A 152 -5.48 -2.19 29.00
C SER A 152 -5.11 -3.13 27.85
N THR A 153 -5.61 -2.84 26.65
CA THR A 153 -5.30 -3.63 25.44
C THR A 153 -3.86 -3.41 24.98
N ILE A 154 -3.39 -2.17 25.00
CA ILE A 154 -2.00 -1.80 24.69
C ILE A 154 -1.05 -2.52 25.64
N SER A 155 -1.30 -2.44 26.97
CA SER A 155 -0.46 -3.13 27.95
C SER A 155 -0.47 -4.65 27.74
N ALA A 156 -1.64 -5.25 27.50
CA ALA A 156 -1.75 -6.69 27.26
C ALA A 156 -0.97 -7.16 26.01
N CYS A 157 -0.99 -6.37 24.92
CA CYS A 157 -0.21 -6.69 23.73
C CYS A 157 1.29 -6.58 23.99
N SER A 158 1.72 -5.51 24.66
CA SER A 158 3.13 -5.31 25.04
C SER A 158 3.62 -6.44 25.96
N ASP A 159 2.84 -6.80 26.98
CA ASP A 159 3.13 -7.90 27.91
C ASP A 159 3.20 -9.28 27.21
N SER A 160 2.48 -9.43 26.11
CA SER A 160 2.51 -10.64 25.27
C SER A 160 3.67 -10.66 24.25
N GLY A 161 4.50 -9.61 24.24
CA GLY A 161 5.66 -9.51 23.35
C GLY A 161 5.35 -9.00 21.93
N ILE A 162 4.14 -8.47 21.69
CA ILE A 162 3.78 -7.83 20.42
C ILE A 162 4.26 -6.39 20.46
N LEU A 163 5.05 -5.96 19.45
CA LEU A 163 5.46 -4.56 19.32
C LEU A 163 4.22 -3.68 19.13
N THR A 164 4.01 -2.74 20.03
CA THR A 164 2.74 -2.00 20.11
C THR A 164 2.96 -0.53 19.75
N GLY A 165 2.08 0.01 18.91
CA GLY A 165 2.10 1.41 18.53
C GLY A 165 0.74 1.99 18.21
N VAL A 166 0.73 3.28 17.93
CA VAL A 166 -0.44 4.05 17.51
C VAL A 166 -0.26 4.49 16.07
N GLU A 167 -1.29 4.38 15.24
CA GLU A 167 -1.29 4.92 13.89
C GLU A 167 -2.61 5.62 13.58
N ILE A 168 -2.55 6.93 13.36
CA ILE A 168 -3.70 7.80 13.18
C ILE A 168 -3.45 8.84 12.06
N PRO A 169 -4.51 9.38 11.44
CA PRO A 169 -4.35 10.51 10.53
C PRO A 169 -3.96 11.78 11.29
N CYS A 170 -3.14 12.60 10.65
CA CYS A 170 -2.78 13.92 11.14
C CYS A 170 -3.83 14.93 10.68
N GLU A 171 -4.87 15.14 11.49
CA GLU A 171 -6.01 16.00 11.20
C GLU A 171 -5.72 17.45 11.60
N PRO A 172 -5.59 18.41 10.65
CA PRO A 172 -5.18 19.80 10.97
C PRO A 172 -6.12 20.56 11.89
N ASP A 173 -7.41 20.27 11.83
CA ASP A 173 -8.44 20.88 12.67
C ASP A 173 -8.49 20.31 14.11
N LYS A 174 -7.69 19.26 14.40
CA LYS A 174 -7.52 18.66 15.72
C LYS A 174 -6.11 18.86 16.30
N ARG A 175 -5.48 19.99 15.93
CA ARG A 175 -4.10 20.27 16.34
C ARG A 175 -3.89 20.18 17.86
N GLU A 176 -4.74 20.80 18.65
CA GLU A 176 -4.59 20.85 20.11
C GLU A 176 -4.82 19.48 20.74
N GLU A 177 -5.80 18.73 20.22
CA GLU A 177 -6.09 17.37 20.68
C GLU A 177 -4.94 16.42 20.35
N LEU A 178 -4.34 16.52 19.16
CA LEU A 178 -3.18 15.70 18.75
C LEU A 178 -1.94 16.03 19.59
N LEU A 179 -1.69 17.30 19.88
CA LEU A 179 -0.60 17.70 20.77
C LEU A 179 -0.82 17.22 22.21
N SER A 180 -2.08 17.23 22.69
CA SER A 180 -2.44 16.69 24.00
C SER A 180 -2.28 15.18 24.05
N LEU A 181 -2.71 14.47 23.01
CA LEU A 181 -2.53 13.03 22.86
C LEU A 181 -1.05 12.63 22.92
N LEU A 182 -0.17 13.41 22.28
CA LEU A 182 1.25 13.16 22.31
C LEU A 182 1.80 13.11 23.75
N GLU A 183 1.37 14.06 24.61
CA GLU A 183 1.76 14.08 26.02
C GLU A 183 1.11 12.91 26.81
N GLU A 184 -0.15 12.57 26.54
CA GLU A 184 -0.85 11.48 27.20
C GLU A 184 -0.17 10.12 26.92
N LEU A 185 0.23 9.88 25.66
CA LEU A 185 0.86 8.65 25.21
C LEU A 185 2.21 8.35 25.90
N ARG A 186 2.85 9.33 26.53
CA ARG A 186 4.09 9.13 27.32
C ARG A 186 3.90 8.12 28.47
N SER A 187 2.67 7.92 28.92
CA SER A 187 2.33 7.00 30.01
C SER A 187 1.84 5.63 29.52
N PHE A 188 1.98 5.34 28.20
CA PHE A 188 1.54 4.09 27.59
C PHE A 188 2.73 3.21 27.18
N ASP A 189 2.52 1.91 27.16
CA ASP A 189 3.52 0.92 26.72
C ASP A 189 3.53 0.81 25.19
N ILE A 190 3.85 1.92 24.52
CA ILE A 190 4.02 1.97 23.07
C ILE A 190 5.46 2.21 22.68
N SER A 191 5.87 1.63 21.55
CA SER A 191 7.22 1.80 21.00
C SER A 191 7.27 2.88 19.92
N PHE A 192 6.14 3.18 19.28
CA PHE A 192 6.06 4.15 18.18
C PHE A 192 4.68 4.77 18.04
N MET A 193 4.66 5.94 17.42
CA MET A 193 3.48 6.60 16.90
C MET A 193 3.69 6.95 15.43
N ASN A 194 2.80 6.47 14.56
CA ASN A 194 2.78 6.84 13.15
C ASN A 194 1.68 7.85 12.91
N LEU A 195 2.03 8.98 12.35
CA LEU A 195 1.10 9.93 11.77
C LEU A 195 0.99 9.68 10.28
N ASN A 196 -0.22 9.53 9.77
CA ASN A 196 -0.48 9.49 8.34
C ASN A 196 -0.93 10.88 7.88
N GLU A 197 -0.39 11.37 6.77
CA GLU A 197 -0.98 12.54 6.11
C GLU A 197 -2.47 12.26 5.88
N LEU A 198 -3.33 13.22 6.25
CA LEU A 198 -4.76 13.13 5.99
C LEU A 198 -4.98 13.15 4.47
N GLU A 199 -5.65 12.16 3.93
CA GLU A 199 -5.87 12.01 2.49
C GLU A 199 -7.32 12.34 2.12
N ILE A 200 -7.49 13.07 1.03
CA ILE A 200 -8.79 13.33 0.40
C ILE A 200 -8.92 12.40 -0.80
N THR A 201 -9.85 11.47 -0.73
CA THR A 201 -10.09 10.44 -1.73
C THR A 201 -11.54 10.48 -2.21
N VAL A 202 -11.85 9.75 -3.28
CA VAL A 202 -13.23 9.61 -3.76
C VAL A 202 -14.18 9.10 -2.65
N GLY A 203 -13.66 8.25 -1.73
CA GLY A 203 -14.47 7.67 -0.66
C GLY A 203 -14.80 8.61 0.51
N ASN A 204 -14.12 9.76 0.64
CA ASN A 204 -14.30 10.69 1.77
C ASN A 204 -14.42 12.16 1.39
N HIS A 205 -14.32 12.51 0.10
CA HIS A 205 -14.22 13.92 -0.34
C HIS A 205 -15.35 14.80 0.17
N GLU A 206 -16.61 14.32 0.18
CA GLU A 206 -17.76 15.08 0.67
C GLU A 206 -17.60 15.46 2.15
N ASN A 207 -17.15 14.52 2.99
CA ASN A 207 -16.89 14.78 4.40
C ASN A 207 -15.73 15.75 4.59
N MET A 208 -14.67 15.61 3.78
CA MET A 208 -13.52 16.50 3.84
C MET A 208 -13.87 17.93 3.39
N GLU A 209 -14.74 18.08 2.38
CA GLU A 209 -15.27 19.38 1.96
C GLU A 209 -16.13 20.00 3.07
N LEU A 210 -16.99 19.24 3.73
CA LEU A 210 -17.77 19.71 4.88
C LEU A 210 -16.88 20.23 6.03
N ARG A 211 -15.73 19.59 6.24
CA ARG A 211 -14.68 20.01 7.19
C ARG A 211 -13.79 21.13 6.64
N ARG A 212 -14.02 21.59 5.41
CA ARG A 212 -13.27 22.65 4.71
C ARG A 212 -11.82 22.32 4.43
N PHE A 213 -11.50 21.05 4.25
CA PHE A 213 -10.20 20.63 3.76
C PHE A 213 -10.12 20.76 2.25
N ASN A 214 -8.94 21.14 1.77
CA ASN A 214 -8.58 21.16 0.36
C ASN A 214 -7.34 20.32 0.15
N LEU A 215 -7.12 19.84 -1.08
CA LEU A 215 -5.87 19.21 -1.44
C LEU A 215 -4.69 20.17 -1.22
N SER A 216 -3.59 19.66 -0.71
CA SER A 216 -2.35 20.42 -0.52
C SER A 216 -1.71 20.80 -1.86
N THR A 217 -1.87 19.94 -2.88
CA THR A 217 -1.41 20.14 -4.27
C THR A 217 -2.40 19.48 -5.23
N GLU A 218 -2.25 19.74 -6.54
CA GLU A 218 -3.08 19.10 -7.58
C GLU A 218 -2.66 17.66 -7.91
N ILE A 219 -1.52 17.20 -7.40
CA ILE A 219 -0.93 15.89 -7.75
C ILE A 219 -0.84 14.92 -6.57
N THR A 220 -1.33 15.28 -5.40
CA THR A 220 -1.32 14.40 -4.22
C THR A 220 -2.67 14.39 -3.52
N ALA A 221 -3.00 13.28 -2.89
CA ALA A 221 -4.21 13.15 -2.08
C ALA A 221 -4.12 13.86 -0.71
N GLY A 222 -2.97 14.42 -0.34
CA GLY A 222 -2.75 15.02 0.98
C GLY A 222 -3.59 16.27 1.22
N ALA A 223 -4.20 16.36 2.40
CA ALA A 223 -4.97 17.54 2.83
C ALA A 223 -4.06 18.68 3.30
N SER A 224 -4.43 19.92 2.94
CA SER A 224 -3.70 21.13 3.36
C SER A 224 -3.59 21.22 4.88
N GLY A 225 -2.39 21.53 5.38
CA GLY A 225 -2.10 21.67 6.81
C GLY A 225 -1.73 20.37 7.52
N SER A 226 -1.99 19.18 6.92
CA SER A 226 -1.68 17.89 7.53
C SER A 226 -0.16 17.67 7.65
N ASN A 227 0.57 17.95 6.58
CA ASN A 227 2.02 17.82 6.54
C ASN A 227 2.68 18.78 7.54
N GLU A 228 2.27 20.04 7.57
CA GLU A 228 2.81 21.05 8.48
C GLU A 228 2.61 20.65 9.94
N LEU A 229 1.40 20.19 10.31
CA LEU A 229 1.12 19.76 11.68
C LEU A 229 1.98 18.53 12.06
N ALA A 230 2.10 17.56 11.17
CA ALA A 230 2.91 16.37 11.43
C ALA A 230 4.40 16.71 11.62
N LEU A 231 4.93 17.64 10.82
CA LEU A 231 6.31 18.13 10.96
C LEU A 231 6.52 18.90 12.27
N ASP A 232 5.53 19.71 12.69
CA ASP A 232 5.55 20.38 13.98
C ASP A 232 5.63 19.38 15.14
N MET A 233 4.76 18.37 15.13
CA MET A 233 4.76 17.30 16.15
C MET A 233 6.09 16.52 16.16
N LYS A 234 6.62 16.18 14.98
CA LYS A 234 7.91 15.50 14.84
C LYS A 234 9.06 16.36 15.37
N SER A 235 9.02 17.66 15.12
CA SER A 235 10.04 18.61 15.62
C SER A 235 10.01 18.70 17.15
N ARG A 236 8.82 18.72 17.77
CA ARG A 236 8.63 18.67 19.22
C ARG A 236 9.25 17.41 19.84
N VAL A 237 8.91 16.22 19.28
CA VAL A 237 9.44 14.94 19.77
C VAL A 237 10.97 14.91 19.63
N ASN A 238 11.51 15.28 18.47
CA ASN A 238 12.93 15.29 18.22
C ASN A 238 13.68 16.26 19.14
N ALA A 239 13.11 17.42 19.45
CA ALA A 239 13.69 18.38 20.38
C ALA A 239 13.77 17.79 21.80
N ALA A 240 12.72 17.13 22.25
CA ALA A 240 12.70 16.46 23.56
C ALA A 240 13.75 15.35 23.65
N GLU A 241 13.85 14.48 22.62
CA GLU A 241 14.88 13.42 22.58
C GLU A 241 16.33 13.95 22.59
N GLN A 242 16.53 15.16 22.07
CA GLN A 242 17.84 15.82 22.04
C GLN A 242 18.10 16.72 23.26
N GLY A 243 17.16 16.85 24.20
CA GLY A 243 17.23 17.76 25.35
C GLY A 243 17.22 19.24 24.97
N LEU A 244 16.59 19.56 23.82
CA LEU A 244 16.44 20.93 23.31
C LEU A 244 15.09 21.50 23.71
N GLN A 245 14.96 22.81 23.62
CA GLN A 245 13.67 23.48 23.78
C GLN A 245 12.73 23.15 22.61
N ASP A 246 11.46 22.96 22.91
CA ASP A 246 10.42 22.74 21.94
C ASP A 246 10.29 23.94 20.98
N PRO A 247 10.40 23.74 19.67
CA PRO A 247 10.31 24.82 18.71
C PRO A 247 8.91 25.48 18.62
N LEU A 248 7.86 24.84 19.18
CA LEU A 248 6.50 25.36 19.11
C LEU A 248 6.16 26.32 20.24
N ASP A 249 6.70 26.12 21.45
CA ASP A 249 6.36 26.93 22.63
C ASP A 249 7.57 27.38 23.48
N GLY A 250 8.76 26.86 23.21
CA GLY A 250 10.00 27.18 23.90
C GLY A 250 10.20 26.43 25.22
N ASP A 251 9.28 25.54 25.59
CA ASP A 251 9.39 24.75 26.82
C ASP A 251 10.39 23.62 26.67
N SER A 252 10.98 23.18 27.78
CA SER A 252 11.79 21.97 27.83
C SER A 252 10.93 20.78 28.20
N ARG A 253 11.09 19.66 27.47
CA ARG A 253 10.35 18.41 27.70
C ARG A 253 11.31 17.24 27.91
N GLU A 254 10.91 16.32 28.77
CA GLU A 254 11.56 15.02 28.85
C GLU A 254 11.29 14.20 27.56
N PRO A 255 12.13 13.24 27.19
CA PRO A 255 11.91 12.33 26.08
C PRO A 255 10.54 11.65 26.11
N TYR A 256 9.95 11.42 24.94
CA TYR A 256 8.63 10.81 24.85
C TYR A 256 8.66 9.30 25.10
N GLY A 257 9.81 8.65 24.87
CA GLY A 257 9.97 7.22 25.08
C GLY A 257 9.45 6.35 23.93
N PHE A 258 8.97 6.97 22.85
CA PHE A 258 8.54 6.29 21.64
C PHE A 258 8.99 7.05 20.39
N HIS A 259 9.17 6.32 19.29
CA HIS A 259 9.52 6.92 17.99
C HIS A 259 8.29 7.52 17.32
N LEU A 260 8.42 8.75 16.76
CA LEU A 260 7.36 9.36 15.96
C LEU A 260 7.74 9.39 14.48
N LYS A 261 6.95 8.69 13.68
CA LYS A 261 7.04 8.64 12.23
C LYS A 261 5.91 9.44 11.58
N PHE A 262 6.18 9.99 10.41
CA PHE A 262 5.18 10.59 9.54
C PHE A 262 5.25 9.98 8.15
N CYS A 263 4.10 9.50 7.65
CA CYS A 263 3.94 8.94 6.32
C CYS A 263 3.13 9.90 5.44
N THR A 264 3.75 10.44 4.40
CA THR A 264 3.08 11.33 3.43
C THR A 264 2.30 10.54 2.38
N ALA A 265 1.25 11.14 1.80
CA ALA A 265 0.49 10.58 0.68
C ALA A 265 1.41 10.30 -0.52
N VAL A 266 2.27 11.26 -0.87
CA VAL A 266 3.28 11.09 -1.95
C VAL A 266 4.16 9.87 -1.72
N PHE A 267 4.61 9.65 -0.48
CA PHE A 267 5.46 8.50 -0.18
C PHE A 267 4.70 7.17 -0.32
N LYS A 268 3.43 7.12 0.08
CA LYS A 268 2.60 5.91 -0.08
C LYS A 268 2.42 5.57 -1.56
N ASP A 269 2.08 6.54 -2.40
CA ASP A 269 1.79 6.34 -3.81
C ASP A 269 3.06 6.17 -4.65
N ALA A 270 3.92 7.19 -4.70
CA ALA A 270 5.10 7.20 -5.54
C ALA A 270 6.30 6.42 -4.96
N GLY A 271 6.28 6.11 -3.67
CA GLY A 271 7.32 5.33 -3.00
C GLY A 271 6.94 3.86 -2.79
N GLN A 272 6.01 3.60 -1.87
CA GLN A 272 5.67 2.23 -1.46
C GLN A 272 5.00 1.44 -2.58
N LEU A 273 3.95 1.99 -3.22
CA LEU A 273 3.20 1.33 -4.27
C LEU A 273 4.08 1.05 -5.49
N ARG A 274 4.84 2.05 -5.94
CA ARG A 274 5.77 1.89 -7.06
C ARG A 274 6.82 0.80 -6.80
N ARG A 275 7.43 0.77 -5.61
CA ARG A 275 8.38 -0.29 -5.22
C ARG A 275 7.72 -1.66 -5.18
N ARG A 276 6.47 -1.76 -4.72
CA ARG A 276 5.69 -3.00 -4.73
C ARG A 276 5.45 -3.50 -6.16
N PHE A 277 5.08 -2.62 -7.08
CA PHE A 277 4.91 -2.94 -8.48
C PHE A 277 6.22 -3.38 -9.14
N LEU A 278 7.33 -2.68 -8.90
CA LEU A 278 8.64 -3.09 -9.39
C LEU A 278 8.99 -4.52 -8.92
N ARG A 279 8.83 -4.81 -7.63
CA ARG A 279 9.11 -6.15 -7.07
C ARG A 279 8.25 -7.23 -7.71
N ARG A 280 6.95 -6.96 -7.88
CA ARG A 280 6.04 -7.92 -8.51
C ARG A 280 6.34 -8.07 -9.99
N GLY A 281 6.54 -6.97 -10.71
CA GLY A 281 6.94 -6.97 -12.12
C GLY A 281 8.21 -7.77 -12.36
N GLU A 282 9.29 -7.54 -11.60
CA GLU A 282 10.53 -8.32 -11.68
C GLU A 282 10.32 -9.83 -11.49
N SER A 283 9.32 -10.23 -10.71
CA SER A 283 9.04 -11.63 -10.42
C SER A 283 8.10 -12.30 -11.43
N THR A 284 7.24 -11.53 -12.08
CA THR A 284 6.15 -12.04 -12.92
C THR A 284 6.25 -11.64 -14.39
N ILE A 285 7.28 -10.88 -14.76
CA ILE A 285 7.52 -10.43 -16.13
C ILE A 285 7.63 -11.60 -17.12
N SER A 286 6.91 -11.49 -18.22
CA SER A 286 6.97 -12.43 -19.34
C SER A 286 8.09 -12.05 -20.32
N PRO A 287 8.58 -12.99 -21.17
CA PRO A 287 9.72 -12.74 -22.06
C PRO A 287 9.52 -11.60 -23.09
N HIS A 288 8.28 -11.26 -23.43
CA HIS A 288 7.93 -10.21 -24.38
C HIS A 288 7.77 -8.84 -23.75
N GLU A 289 7.73 -8.77 -22.42
CA GLU A 289 7.45 -7.54 -21.70
C GLU A 289 8.70 -6.78 -21.27
N VAL A 290 8.54 -5.50 -21.05
CA VAL A 290 9.55 -4.60 -20.47
C VAL A 290 8.99 -3.98 -19.20
N LEU A 291 9.69 -4.14 -18.09
CA LEU A 291 9.37 -3.47 -16.83
C LEU A 291 9.90 -2.03 -16.90
N THR A 292 9.01 -1.06 -16.72
CA THR A 292 9.36 0.37 -16.70
C THR A 292 9.93 0.79 -15.35
N GLU A 293 10.56 1.95 -15.31
CA GLU A 293 11.00 2.55 -14.04
C GLU A 293 9.83 2.89 -13.10
N ASP A 294 8.63 3.12 -13.63
CA ASP A 294 7.42 3.42 -12.86
C ASP A 294 6.74 2.18 -12.29
N GLY A 295 7.23 1.00 -12.66
CA GLY A 295 6.74 -0.27 -12.15
C GLY A 295 5.60 -0.86 -12.98
N THR A 296 5.34 -0.36 -14.18
CA THR A 296 4.40 -0.92 -15.16
C THR A 296 5.10 -1.88 -16.10
N LEU A 297 4.35 -2.70 -16.83
CA LEU A 297 4.84 -3.58 -17.89
C LEU A 297 4.34 -3.07 -19.23
N ILE A 298 5.25 -2.98 -20.21
CA ILE A 298 4.95 -2.52 -21.57
C ILE A 298 5.26 -3.63 -22.57
N PHE A 299 4.39 -3.81 -23.57
CA PHE A 299 4.55 -4.76 -24.65
C PHE A 299 3.78 -4.30 -25.90
N GLY A 300 4.02 -4.97 -27.02
CA GLY A 300 3.25 -4.81 -28.26
C GLY A 300 2.14 -5.85 -28.35
N ALA A 301 1.03 -5.51 -28.97
CA ALA A 301 -0.09 -6.44 -29.19
C ALA A 301 -0.71 -6.24 -30.58
N ILE A 302 -1.23 -7.32 -31.15
CA ILE A 302 -2.06 -7.32 -32.36
C ILE A 302 -3.38 -7.97 -32.01
N ASP A 303 -4.48 -7.25 -32.29
CA ASP A 303 -5.81 -7.83 -32.19
C ASP A 303 -5.99 -8.84 -33.33
N ALA A 304 -6.39 -10.07 -32.99
CA ALA A 304 -6.54 -11.15 -33.95
C ALA A 304 -7.66 -12.11 -33.57
N ASP A 305 -8.34 -12.69 -34.54
CA ASP A 305 -9.36 -13.70 -34.29
C ASP A 305 -8.74 -15.00 -33.77
N GLU A 306 -9.33 -15.61 -32.71
CA GLU A 306 -8.89 -16.89 -32.11
C GLU A 306 -8.65 -17.99 -33.14
N GLY A 307 -9.50 -18.04 -34.18
CA GLY A 307 -9.39 -19.03 -35.27
C GLY A 307 -8.11 -18.97 -36.10
N SER A 308 -7.35 -17.89 -36.00
CA SER A 308 -6.08 -17.65 -36.70
C SER A 308 -4.84 -17.68 -35.82
N LYS A 309 -4.98 -17.97 -34.52
CA LYS A 309 -3.91 -17.96 -33.50
C LYS A 309 -2.60 -18.63 -33.95
N ASP A 310 -2.67 -19.88 -34.38
CA ASP A 310 -1.47 -20.65 -34.76
C ASP A 310 -0.86 -20.14 -36.07
N ASP A 311 -1.69 -19.62 -36.98
CA ASP A 311 -1.24 -19.04 -38.25
C ASP A 311 -0.50 -17.73 -37.97
N TRP A 312 -1.09 -16.81 -37.20
CA TRP A 312 -0.48 -15.56 -36.78
C TRP A 312 0.85 -15.73 -36.04
N ILE A 313 0.88 -16.59 -35.03
CA ILE A 313 2.13 -16.87 -34.28
C ILE A 313 3.21 -17.43 -35.20
N SER A 314 2.82 -18.24 -36.18
CA SER A 314 3.76 -18.86 -37.14
C SER A 314 4.28 -17.83 -38.15
N GLU A 315 3.42 -16.96 -38.66
CA GLU A 315 3.73 -15.92 -39.60
C GLU A 315 4.67 -14.87 -38.96
N ILE A 316 4.31 -14.30 -37.82
CA ILE A 316 5.14 -13.33 -37.12
C ILE A 316 6.52 -13.95 -36.76
N ALA A 317 6.54 -15.19 -36.24
CA ALA A 317 7.79 -15.85 -35.90
C ALA A 317 8.70 -16.08 -37.16
N GLN A 318 8.10 -16.35 -38.32
CA GLN A 318 8.82 -16.57 -39.55
C GLN A 318 9.35 -15.27 -40.14
N GLU A 319 8.56 -14.22 -40.20
CA GLU A 319 8.92 -12.93 -40.81
C GLU A 319 9.92 -12.16 -39.96
N THR A 320 9.71 -12.12 -38.65
CA THR A 320 10.62 -11.38 -37.76
C THR A 320 11.81 -12.18 -37.28
N GLY A 321 11.81 -13.51 -37.44
CA GLY A 321 12.80 -14.40 -36.84
C GLY A 321 12.71 -14.53 -35.33
N LEU A 322 11.65 -14.01 -34.74
CA LEU A 322 11.43 -14.01 -33.29
C LEU A 322 11.13 -15.45 -32.78
N PRO A 323 11.81 -15.92 -31.74
CA PRO A 323 11.45 -17.21 -31.13
C PRO A 323 10.03 -17.19 -30.56
N ARG A 324 9.25 -18.25 -30.83
CA ARG A 324 7.84 -18.37 -30.38
C ARG A 324 7.61 -18.11 -28.89
N ARG A 325 8.60 -18.29 -28.02
CA ARG A 325 8.50 -18.00 -26.59
C ARG A 325 8.27 -16.52 -26.25
N PHE A 326 8.49 -15.63 -27.21
CA PHE A 326 8.23 -14.19 -27.09
C PHE A 326 6.90 -13.78 -27.69
N LEU A 327 6.10 -14.73 -28.18
CA LEU A 327 4.76 -14.52 -28.70
C LEU A 327 3.79 -15.23 -27.78
N LEU A 328 2.94 -14.47 -27.10
CA LEU A 328 1.93 -14.98 -26.20
C LEU A 328 0.55 -14.69 -26.77
N TRP A 329 -0.33 -15.67 -26.73
CA TRP A 329 -1.74 -15.44 -27.00
C TRP A 329 -2.44 -15.12 -25.67
N ASP A 330 -3.13 -13.98 -25.66
CA ASP A 330 -4.01 -13.56 -24.58
C ASP A 330 -5.45 -13.98 -24.91
N ASP A 331 -5.95 -15.01 -24.23
CA ASP A 331 -7.30 -15.57 -24.44
C ASP A 331 -8.42 -14.64 -23.91
N GLU A 332 -8.10 -13.66 -23.05
CA GLU A 332 -9.08 -12.74 -22.49
C GLU A 332 -9.37 -11.56 -23.42
N ASN A 333 -8.36 -11.12 -24.16
CA ASN A 333 -8.44 -9.96 -25.03
C ASN A 333 -8.38 -10.30 -26.53
N ASP A 334 -8.33 -11.59 -26.91
CA ASP A 334 -8.24 -12.07 -28.30
C ASP A 334 -7.11 -11.36 -29.07
N ARG A 335 -5.88 -11.39 -28.50
CA ARG A 335 -4.73 -10.72 -29.08
C ARG A 335 -3.45 -11.54 -28.96
N ILE A 336 -2.47 -11.23 -29.84
CA ILE A 336 -1.10 -11.75 -29.73
C ILE A 336 -0.23 -10.68 -29.09
N GLU A 337 0.41 -11.02 -28.00
CA GLU A 337 1.39 -10.18 -27.31
C GLU A 337 2.81 -10.51 -27.76
N MET A 338 3.64 -9.48 -27.93
CA MET A 338 5.00 -9.57 -28.41
C MET A 338 5.87 -8.44 -27.84
N PRO A 339 7.22 -8.48 -27.98
CA PRO A 339 8.05 -7.34 -27.64
C PRO A 339 7.63 -6.08 -28.41
N LEU A 340 7.52 -4.96 -27.70
CA LEU A 340 7.07 -3.69 -28.30
C LEU A 340 7.86 -3.30 -29.56
N VAL A 341 9.19 -3.47 -29.54
CA VAL A 341 10.04 -3.16 -30.68
C VAL A 341 9.65 -3.94 -31.95
N ILE A 342 9.16 -5.17 -31.80
CA ILE A 342 8.68 -5.98 -32.92
C ILE A 342 7.34 -5.45 -33.42
N ALA A 343 6.42 -5.12 -32.51
CA ALA A 343 5.14 -4.53 -32.88
C ALA A 343 5.32 -3.20 -33.63
N GLU A 344 6.26 -2.36 -33.20
CA GLU A 344 6.62 -1.11 -33.89
C GLU A 344 7.19 -1.37 -35.29
N ASP A 345 8.07 -2.37 -35.45
CA ASP A 345 8.71 -2.69 -36.71
C ASP A 345 7.72 -3.20 -37.78
N ILE A 346 6.69 -3.96 -37.35
CA ILE A 346 5.70 -4.56 -38.26
C ILE A 346 4.40 -3.76 -38.39
N ALA A 347 4.20 -2.70 -37.61
CA ALA A 347 2.95 -1.94 -37.59
C ALA A 347 2.51 -1.40 -38.93
N ASP A 348 3.47 -0.93 -39.76
CA ASP A 348 3.17 -0.38 -41.10
C ASP A 348 2.87 -1.47 -42.14
N GLU A 349 3.15 -2.74 -41.85
CA GLU A 349 3.01 -3.87 -42.78
C GLU A 349 1.71 -4.67 -42.53
N ILE A 350 1.01 -4.42 -41.38
CA ILE A 350 -0.16 -5.15 -40.95
C ILE A 350 -1.42 -4.26 -41.00
N GLU A 351 -2.52 -4.80 -41.60
CA GLU A 351 -3.80 -4.10 -41.67
C GLU A 351 -4.57 -4.13 -40.34
N ASP A 352 -4.36 -5.20 -39.54
CA ASP A 352 -5.00 -5.37 -38.23
C ASP A 352 -4.46 -4.36 -37.21
N PRO A 353 -5.26 -3.99 -36.19
CA PRO A 353 -4.83 -3.03 -35.18
C PRO A 353 -3.61 -3.52 -34.39
N VAL A 354 -2.55 -2.72 -34.42
CA VAL A 354 -1.32 -2.95 -33.63
C VAL A 354 -1.25 -1.92 -32.53
N PHE A 355 -0.94 -2.38 -31.30
CA PHE A 355 -0.93 -1.52 -30.11
C PHE A 355 0.38 -1.63 -29.33
N MET A 356 0.75 -0.53 -28.68
CA MET A 356 1.54 -0.54 -27.47
C MET A 356 0.58 -0.64 -26.30
N ILE A 357 0.78 -1.62 -25.43
CA ILE A 357 -0.03 -1.84 -24.24
C ILE A 357 0.83 -1.60 -23.02
N GLU A 358 0.28 -0.89 -22.04
CA GLU A 358 0.86 -0.72 -20.71
C GLU A 358 -0.09 -1.26 -19.64
N VAL A 359 0.40 -2.16 -18.78
CA VAL A 359 -0.38 -2.77 -17.71
C VAL A 359 0.28 -2.61 -16.36
N LEU A 360 -0.52 -2.61 -15.28
CA LEU A 360 0.01 -2.79 -13.93
C LEU A 360 0.43 -4.26 -13.76
N PRO A 361 1.56 -4.54 -13.08
CA PRO A 361 1.98 -5.90 -12.77
C PRO A 361 1.16 -6.50 -11.61
N THR A 362 -0.16 -6.31 -11.61
CA THR A 362 -1.10 -6.92 -10.65
C THR A 362 -1.50 -8.32 -11.09
N HIS A 363 -2.29 -9.04 -10.28
CA HIS A 363 -2.80 -10.35 -10.67
C HIS A 363 -3.69 -10.24 -11.92
N GLU A 364 -4.56 -9.24 -11.94
CA GLU A 364 -5.50 -8.96 -13.02
C GLU A 364 -4.85 -8.27 -14.23
N ARG A 365 -3.57 -7.87 -14.11
CA ARG A 365 -2.84 -7.18 -15.19
C ARG A 365 -3.62 -6.00 -15.77
N THR A 366 -4.13 -5.14 -14.87
CA THR A 366 -5.00 -4.01 -15.25
C THR A 366 -4.32 -3.13 -16.30
N GLU A 367 -4.96 -2.98 -17.44
CA GLU A 367 -4.51 -2.12 -18.53
C GLU A 367 -4.63 -0.66 -18.13
N VAL A 368 -3.53 0.08 -18.27
CA VAL A 368 -3.43 1.52 -17.96
C VAL A 368 -3.57 2.34 -19.23
N THR A 369 -2.93 1.87 -20.30
CA THR A 369 -2.85 2.57 -21.58
C THR A 369 -2.80 1.58 -22.73
N ALA A 370 -3.53 1.88 -23.80
CA ALA A 370 -3.39 1.24 -25.11
C ALA A 370 -3.21 2.34 -26.16
N VAL A 371 -2.09 2.33 -26.85
CA VAL A 371 -1.78 3.29 -27.91
C VAL A 371 -1.69 2.55 -29.23
N ARG A 372 -2.53 2.91 -30.20
CA ARG A 372 -2.48 2.32 -31.54
C ARG A 372 -1.22 2.79 -32.28
N LEU A 373 -0.49 1.85 -32.88
CA LEU A 373 0.78 2.10 -33.59
C LEU A 373 0.61 2.27 -35.09
N ASN A 374 -0.50 1.76 -35.67
CA ASN A 374 -0.76 1.84 -37.11
C ASN A 374 -2.11 2.52 -37.41
N GLY A 375 -2.35 2.86 -38.70
CA GLY A 375 -3.65 3.37 -39.20
C GLY A 375 -3.98 4.80 -38.77
N PHE A 376 -2.97 5.66 -38.53
CA PHE A 376 -3.20 7.10 -38.43
C PHE A 376 -3.53 7.64 -39.82
N GLU A 377 -4.80 7.94 -40.11
CA GLU A 377 -5.12 8.84 -41.23
C GLU A 377 -4.63 10.24 -40.80
N GLU A 378 -3.71 10.82 -41.62
CA GLU A 378 -3.35 12.24 -41.52
C GLU A 378 -4.65 13.04 -41.76
N GLU A 379 -5.20 13.72 -40.72
CA GLU A 379 -6.19 14.77 -40.89
C GLU A 379 -5.53 16.07 -41.38
#